data_c2ddd3fed88e74168178af5552128d8f
#
_entry.id   c2ddd3fed88e74168178af5552128d8f
#
_cell.length_a   1.000
_cell.length_b   1.000
_cell.length_c   1.000
_cell.angle_alpha   90.00
_cell.angle_beta   90.00
_cell.angle_gamma   90.00
#
_symmetry.space_group_name_H-M   'P 1'
#
loop_
_entity.id
_entity.type
_entity.pdbx_description
1 polymer ?
#
loop_
_entity_poly.entity_id
_entity_poly.type
_entity_poly.pdbx_seq_one_letter_code
_entity_poly.pdbx_strand_id
1 'polypeptide(L)'
;MNQKINFHTHTVFSDGDNTPEEMILSAIKKGFTILGFSDHSMFPFGGKWHIGPKEIPLYVKTIRDLAEKYKDKITIKCGFEADYYPTLTIPSKDLYKEFAPDYLIGSVHYIATSKGHYTMDHKAERVQRGVDILYNGDGKQAVCDYFEAQRFMLEHGDFDIWGHPDLFRKRNADLKL
;
A
#
# COMPACT_ATOMS: atom_id res chain seq x y z
N MET A 1 5.24 23.32 18.01
CA MET A 1 6.14 22.15 17.77
C MET A 1 5.66 21.47 16.50
N ASN A 2 6.57 21.21 15.54
CA ASN A 2 6.20 20.45 14.34
C ASN A 2 5.93 19.00 14.75
N GLN A 3 4.70 18.52 14.55
CA GLN A 3 4.35 17.12 14.76
C GLN A 3 5.01 16.27 13.66
N LYS A 4 5.73 15.21 14.06
CA LYS A 4 6.19 14.19 13.11
C LYS A 4 5.14 13.09 13.03
N ILE A 5 4.60 12.90 11.85
CA ILE A 5 3.50 11.98 11.58
C ILE A 5 3.89 11.10 10.38
N ASN A 6 3.57 9.81 10.43
CA ASN A 6 3.67 8.91 9.29
C ASN A 6 2.48 7.96 9.29
N PHE A 7 1.75 7.87 8.18
CA PHE A 7 0.62 6.99 7.98
C PHE A 7 0.89 5.85 6.99
N HIS A 8 2.09 5.80 6.39
CA HIS A 8 2.40 4.78 5.40
C HIS A 8 3.64 3.99 5.83
N THR A 9 3.38 2.90 6.57
CA THR A 9 4.43 1.99 7.06
C THR A 9 3.98 0.54 6.98
N HIS A 10 4.92 -0.34 6.62
CA HIS A 10 4.72 -1.77 6.46
C HIS A 10 5.51 -2.55 7.50
N THR A 11 5.05 -3.76 7.79
CA THR A 11 5.64 -4.65 8.78
C THR A 11 5.82 -6.06 8.21
N VAL A 12 6.30 -6.97 9.04
CA VAL A 12 6.40 -8.40 8.70
C VAL A 12 5.05 -9.08 8.40
N PHE A 13 3.93 -8.37 8.57
CA PHE A 13 2.61 -8.86 8.14
C PHE A 13 2.42 -8.79 6.62
N SER A 14 3.16 -7.91 5.94
CA SER A 14 3.19 -7.81 4.48
C SER A 14 4.61 -7.96 3.94
N ASP A 15 5.21 -6.91 3.45
CA ASP A 15 6.54 -6.90 2.83
C ASP A 15 7.60 -6.13 3.62
N GLY A 16 7.29 -5.66 4.82
CA GLY A 16 8.23 -4.99 5.70
C GLY A 16 9.16 -5.97 6.44
N ASP A 17 10.33 -5.49 6.83
CA ASP A 17 11.37 -6.30 7.50
C ASP A 17 11.22 -6.34 9.02
N ASN A 18 10.47 -5.41 9.62
CA ASN A 18 10.39 -5.23 11.07
C ASN A 18 9.01 -5.57 11.62
N THR A 19 8.99 -6.00 12.88
CA THR A 19 7.74 -6.17 13.61
C THR A 19 7.07 -4.81 13.91
N PRO A 20 5.74 -4.79 14.11
CA PRO A 20 5.06 -3.55 14.51
C PRO A 20 5.68 -2.88 15.76
N GLU A 21 6.10 -3.67 16.74
CA GLU A 21 6.67 -3.13 17.97
C GLU A 21 8.05 -2.48 17.75
N GLU A 22 8.92 -3.09 16.93
CA GLU A 22 10.20 -2.48 16.54
C GLU A 22 10.00 -1.16 15.81
N MET A 23 9.00 -1.09 14.92
CA MET A 23 8.63 0.14 14.22
C MET A 23 8.17 1.23 15.20
N ILE A 24 7.33 0.90 16.19
CA ILE A 24 6.88 1.83 17.24
C ILE A 24 8.05 2.37 18.04
N LEU A 25 8.94 1.48 18.53
CA LEU A 25 10.10 1.88 19.32
C LEU A 25 11.04 2.80 18.53
N SER A 26 11.24 2.51 17.24
CA SER A 26 12.01 3.36 16.33
C SER A 26 11.34 4.73 16.13
N ALA A 27 10.03 4.75 15.94
CA ALA A 27 9.25 5.99 15.78
C ALA A 27 9.33 6.88 17.02
N ILE A 28 9.16 6.31 18.22
CA ILE A 28 9.32 7.03 19.50
C ILE A 28 10.72 7.64 19.60
N LYS A 29 11.78 6.84 19.34
CA LYS A 29 13.17 7.30 19.37
C LYS A 29 13.43 8.45 18.40
N LYS A 30 12.75 8.46 17.24
CA LYS A 30 12.86 9.52 16.22
C LYS A 30 11.95 10.72 16.47
N GLY A 31 11.15 10.71 17.56
CA GLY A 31 10.26 11.79 17.97
C GLY A 31 8.99 11.91 17.14
N PHE A 32 8.49 10.80 16.58
CA PHE A 32 7.16 10.77 15.98
C PHE A 32 6.09 10.85 17.07
N THR A 33 5.02 11.58 16.78
CA THR A 33 3.85 11.72 17.66
C THR A 33 2.69 10.85 17.21
N ILE A 34 2.62 10.52 15.91
CA ILE A 34 1.62 9.62 15.33
C ILE A 34 2.30 8.66 14.37
N LEU A 35 2.01 7.38 14.52
CA LEU A 35 2.43 6.32 13.59
C LEU A 35 1.21 5.53 13.15
N GLY A 36 0.98 5.47 11.84
CA GLY A 36 -0.02 4.61 11.22
C GLY A 36 0.64 3.39 10.60
N PHE A 37 0.04 2.23 10.81
CA PHE A 37 0.37 0.99 10.11
C PHE A 37 -0.58 0.82 8.93
N SER A 38 -0.04 0.51 7.78
CA SER A 38 -0.78 0.38 6.52
C SER A 38 -0.23 -0.77 5.67
N ASP A 39 -0.07 -1.93 6.28
CA ASP A 39 0.42 -3.10 5.58
C ASP A 39 -0.43 -3.39 4.32
N HIS A 40 0.21 -3.86 3.26
CA HIS A 40 -0.46 -4.15 1.98
C HIS A 40 -1.62 -5.12 2.14
N SER A 41 -2.76 -4.80 1.55
CA SER A 41 -3.94 -5.64 1.53
C SER A 41 -4.66 -5.57 0.20
N MET A 42 -5.08 -6.73 -0.30
CA MET A 42 -5.91 -6.85 -1.50
C MET A 42 -7.22 -7.60 -1.16
N PHE A 43 -7.75 -7.33 0.03
CA PHE A 43 -8.94 -8.03 0.54
C PHE A 43 -10.14 -7.90 -0.43
N PRO A 44 -10.93 -8.96 -0.61
CA PRO A 44 -10.90 -10.26 0.06
C PRO A 44 -9.88 -11.26 -0.53
N PHE A 45 -9.04 -10.85 -1.43
CA PHE A 45 -8.00 -11.65 -2.05
C PHE A 45 -6.68 -11.54 -1.28
N GLY A 46 -5.69 -12.33 -1.65
CA GLY A 46 -4.35 -12.28 -1.09
C GLY A 46 -3.29 -12.34 -2.19
N GLY A 47 -2.09 -11.97 -1.85
CA GLY A 47 -0.92 -12.02 -2.73
C GLY A 47 0.34 -12.30 -1.91
N LYS A 48 1.46 -12.56 -2.58
CA LYS A 48 2.71 -12.97 -1.90
C LYS A 48 3.26 -11.92 -0.92
N TRP A 49 2.93 -10.65 -1.12
CA TRP A 49 3.42 -9.52 -0.34
C TRP A 49 2.28 -8.72 0.33
N HIS A 50 1.07 -9.29 0.36
CA HIS A 50 -0.08 -8.76 1.09
C HIS A 50 -0.32 -9.58 2.35
N ILE A 51 -0.97 -8.98 3.34
CA ILE A 51 -1.54 -9.72 4.46
C ILE A 51 -2.51 -10.77 3.92
N GLY A 52 -2.33 -12.03 4.31
CA GLY A 52 -3.29 -13.08 3.98
C GLY A 52 -4.66 -12.76 4.58
N PRO A 53 -5.79 -12.97 3.87
CA PRO A 53 -7.12 -12.63 4.39
C PRO A 53 -7.43 -13.22 5.79
N LYS A 54 -6.88 -14.41 6.08
CA LYS A 54 -7.02 -15.07 7.38
C LYS A 54 -6.14 -14.47 8.49
N GLU A 55 -5.13 -13.68 8.12
CA GLU A 55 -4.18 -13.06 9.05
C GLU A 55 -4.59 -11.64 9.43
N ILE A 56 -5.53 -11.02 8.68
CA ILE A 56 -6.02 -9.67 8.95
C ILE A 56 -6.52 -9.49 10.40
N PRO A 57 -7.32 -10.40 10.98
CA PRO A 57 -7.75 -10.27 12.38
C PRO A 57 -6.58 -10.25 13.37
N LEU A 58 -5.53 -11.04 13.13
CA LEU A 58 -4.32 -11.04 13.95
C LEU A 58 -3.55 -9.74 13.81
N TYR A 59 -3.38 -9.23 12.59
CA TYR A 59 -2.77 -7.93 12.32
C TYR A 59 -3.47 -6.83 13.10
N VAL A 60 -4.79 -6.67 12.92
CA VAL A 60 -5.59 -5.65 13.58
C VAL A 60 -5.47 -5.75 15.10
N LYS A 61 -5.63 -6.96 15.65
CA LYS A 61 -5.48 -7.19 17.09
C LYS A 61 -4.10 -6.77 17.58
N THR A 62 -3.03 -7.17 16.87
CA THR A 62 -1.65 -6.83 17.25
C THR A 62 -1.45 -5.32 17.29
N ILE A 63 -1.90 -4.58 16.26
CA ILE A 63 -1.74 -3.13 16.21
C ILE A 63 -2.57 -2.46 17.33
N ARG A 64 -3.80 -2.92 17.59
CA ARG A 64 -4.65 -2.37 18.67
C ARG A 64 -4.06 -2.61 20.06
N ASP A 65 -3.55 -3.80 20.33
CA ASP A 65 -2.89 -4.13 21.61
C ASP A 65 -1.65 -3.23 21.83
N LEU A 66 -0.85 -3.02 20.78
CA LEU A 66 0.31 -2.14 20.83
C LEU A 66 -0.08 -0.66 20.97
N ALA A 67 -1.19 -0.24 20.34
CA ALA A 67 -1.71 1.11 20.50
C ALA A 67 -2.06 1.39 21.98
N GLU A 68 -2.71 0.47 22.64
CA GLU A 68 -3.00 0.60 24.08
C GLU A 68 -1.72 0.57 24.93
N LYS A 69 -0.78 -0.33 24.63
CA LYS A 69 0.50 -0.45 25.35
C LYS A 69 1.33 0.83 25.32
N TYR A 70 1.31 1.55 24.20
CA TYR A 70 2.17 2.72 23.98
C TYR A 70 1.41 4.07 23.99
N LYS A 71 0.13 4.10 24.39
CA LYS A 71 -0.76 5.27 24.29
C LYS A 71 -0.22 6.55 24.94
N ASP A 72 0.57 6.41 26.02
CA ASP A 72 1.17 7.55 26.73
C ASP A 72 2.43 8.12 26.04
N LYS A 73 2.93 7.44 24.99
CA LYS A 73 4.18 7.79 24.29
C LYS A 73 3.98 8.23 22.85
N ILE A 74 3.04 7.59 22.15
CA ILE A 74 2.78 7.82 20.73
C ILE A 74 1.35 7.41 20.40
N THR A 75 0.68 8.17 19.52
CA THR A 75 -0.60 7.75 18.95
C THR A 75 -0.35 6.75 17.83
N ILE A 76 -0.96 5.56 17.91
CA ILE A 76 -0.86 4.52 16.89
C ILE A 76 -2.20 4.37 16.18
N LYS A 77 -2.16 4.27 14.86
CA LYS A 77 -3.31 4.09 13.99
C LYS A 77 -3.19 2.79 13.20
N CYS A 78 -4.30 2.06 13.13
CA CYS A 78 -4.41 0.81 12.37
C CYS A 78 -5.15 1.06 11.07
N GLY A 79 -4.46 0.96 9.96
CA GLY A 79 -5.01 1.10 8.61
C GLY A 79 -4.53 -0.01 7.69
N PHE A 80 -4.81 0.14 6.41
CA PHE A 80 -4.33 -0.73 5.34
C PHE A 80 -3.92 0.10 4.14
N GLU A 81 -2.91 -0.36 3.40
CA GLU A 81 -2.72 0.03 2.03
C GLU A 81 -3.49 -0.94 1.15
N ALA A 82 -4.66 -0.50 0.70
CA ALA A 82 -5.59 -1.29 -0.09
C ALA A 82 -5.28 -1.12 -1.58
N ASP A 83 -5.02 -2.24 -2.25
CA ASP A 83 -4.72 -2.25 -3.67
C ASP A 83 -5.96 -2.13 -4.54
N TYR A 84 -5.86 -1.28 -5.56
CA TYR A 84 -6.69 -1.38 -6.75
C TYR A 84 -6.09 -2.41 -7.70
N TYR A 85 -6.89 -3.40 -8.06
CA TYR A 85 -6.55 -4.35 -9.11
C TYR A 85 -7.73 -4.41 -10.09
N PRO A 86 -7.53 -4.04 -11.37
CA PRO A 86 -8.61 -4.01 -12.37
C PRO A 86 -9.39 -5.33 -12.41
N THR A 87 -10.72 -5.23 -12.39
CA THR A 87 -11.68 -6.35 -12.41
C THR A 87 -11.68 -7.26 -11.18
N LEU A 88 -10.79 -7.06 -10.21
CA LEU A 88 -10.66 -7.93 -9.04
C LEU A 88 -11.11 -7.21 -7.75
N THR A 89 -10.49 -6.10 -7.42
CA THR A 89 -10.81 -5.34 -6.19
C THR A 89 -10.52 -3.86 -6.35
N ILE A 90 -11.23 -3.05 -5.57
CA ILE A 90 -11.03 -1.61 -5.45
C ILE A 90 -10.98 -1.23 -3.96
N PRO A 91 -10.11 -0.30 -3.55
CA PRO A 91 -10.11 0.21 -2.18
C PRO A 91 -11.49 0.74 -1.78
N SER A 92 -12.09 0.15 -0.74
CA SER A 92 -13.41 0.53 -0.26
C SER A 92 -13.55 0.29 1.23
N LYS A 93 -13.95 1.30 1.99
CA LYS A 93 -14.20 1.20 3.44
C LYS A 93 -15.23 0.11 3.77
N ASP A 94 -16.19 -0.10 2.89
CA ASP A 94 -17.20 -1.14 3.10
C ASP A 94 -16.60 -2.56 3.09
N LEU A 95 -15.58 -2.81 2.27
CA LEU A 95 -14.86 -4.08 2.27
C LEU A 95 -14.11 -4.34 3.59
N TYR A 96 -13.60 -3.29 4.22
CA TYR A 96 -12.78 -3.40 5.44
C TYR A 96 -13.56 -3.12 6.73
N LYS A 97 -14.88 -2.87 6.67
CA LYS A 97 -15.68 -2.42 7.82
C LYS A 97 -15.65 -3.37 9.02
N GLU A 98 -15.57 -4.67 8.79
CA GLU A 98 -15.50 -5.66 9.89
C GLU A 98 -14.20 -5.54 10.71
N PHE A 99 -13.13 -5.00 10.14
CA PHE A 99 -11.84 -4.79 10.78
C PHE A 99 -11.75 -3.41 11.47
N ALA A 100 -12.72 -2.52 11.22
CA ALA A 100 -12.81 -1.17 11.76
C ALA A 100 -11.46 -0.39 11.69
N PRO A 101 -10.82 -0.25 10.51
CA PRO A 101 -9.57 0.49 10.41
C PRO A 101 -9.76 1.96 10.74
N ASP A 102 -8.70 2.62 11.24
CA ASP A 102 -8.70 4.07 11.47
C ASP A 102 -8.64 4.87 10.16
N TYR A 103 -8.06 4.29 9.12
CA TYR A 103 -7.93 4.88 7.78
C TYR A 103 -7.61 3.81 6.74
N LEU A 104 -7.81 4.16 5.48
CA LEU A 104 -7.51 3.34 4.33
C LEU A 104 -6.71 4.16 3.31
N ILE A 105 -5.56 3.62 2.85
CA ILE A 105 -4.80 4.16 1.73
C ILE A 105 -5.24 3.41 0.48
N GLY A 106 -5.62 4.11 -0.58
CA GLY A 106 -5.87 3.52 -1.88
C GLY A 106 -4.62 3.61 -2.76
N SER A 107 -4.12 2.48 -3.26
CA SER A 107 -2.90 2.41 -4.05
C SER A 107 -3.05 1.59 -5.33
N VAL A 108 -2.29 1.95 -6.35
CA VAL A 108 -2.18 1.21 -7.61
C VAL A 108 -0.77 0.66 -7.74
N HIS A 109 -0.61 -0.65 -7.54
CA HIS A 109 0.66 -1.34 -7.76
C HIS A 109 0.63 -2.19 -9.04
N TYR A 110 -0.56 -2.60 -9.49
CA TYR A 110 -0.73 -3.46 -10.65
C TYR A 110 -1.28 -2.70 -11.84
N ILE A 111 -0.65 -2.89 -12.97
CA ILE A 111 -1.21 -2.50 -14.26
C ILE A 111 -1.65 -3.77 -14.98
N ALA A 112 -2.93 -3.81 -15.33
CA ALA A 112 -3.52 -4.92 -16.05
C ALA A 112 -3.87 -4.51 -17.47
N THR A 113 -3.55 -5.38 -18.42
CA THR A 113 -3.90 -5.26 -19.83
C THR A 113 -4.60 -6.53 -20.29
N SER A 114 -5.14 -6.55 -21.51
CA SER A 114 -5.68 -7.77 -22.12
C SER A 114 -4.64 -8.89 -22.29
N LYS A 115 -3.34 -8.58 -22.25
CA LYS A 115 -2.23 -9.52 -22.39
C LYS A 115 -1.68 -10.04 -21.06
N GLY A 116 -2.07 -9.45 -19.93
CA GLY A 116 -1.58 -9.80 -18.59
C GLY A 116 -1.40 -8.58 -17.69
N HIS A 117 -0.68 -8.77 -16.60
CA HIS A 117 -0.42 -7.70 -15.63
C HIS A 117 1.06 -7.67 -15.22
N TYR A 118 1.49 -6.52 -14.67
CA TYR A 118 2.80 -6.37 -14.02
C TYR A 118 2.70 -5.34 -12.89
N THR A 119 3.71 -5.30 -12.02
CA THR A 119 3.80 -4.33 -10.92
C THR A 119 4.77 -3.21 -11.26
N MET A 120 4.36 -1.94 -10.98
CA MET A 120 5.15 -0.74 -11.30
C MET A 120 6.30 -0.49 -10.32
N ASP A 121 6.27 -1.05 -9.13
CA ASP A 121 7.27 -0.80 -8.09
C ASP A 121 8.31 -1.90 -7.91
N HIS A 122 8.28 -2.91 -8.74
CA HIS A 122 9.24 -4.02 -8.69
C HIS A 122 10.67 -3.57 -9.09
N LYS A 123 11.64 -4.51 -9.12
CA LYS A 123 12.98 -4.26 -9.65
C LYS A 123 12.89 -3.74 -11.10
N ALA A 124 13.77 -2.81 -11.46
CA ALA A 124 13.74 -2.13 -12.76
C ALA A 124 13.65 -3.11 -13.95
N GLU A 125 14.39 -4.23 -13.90
CA GLU A 125 14.39 -5.22 -14.99
C GLU A 125 13.02 -5.88 -15.17
N ARG A 126 12.25 -6.07 -14.06
CA ARG A 126 10.90 -6.64 -14.15
C ARG A 126 9.89 -5.64 -14.66
N VAL A 127 10.00 -4.38 -14.24
CA VAL A 127 9.15 -3.30 -14.77
C VAL A 127 9.41 -3.14 -16.26
N GLN A 128 10.69 -3.06 -16.69
CA GLN A 128 11.05 -2.97 -18.10
C GLN A 128 10.49 -4.16 -18.90
N ARG A 129 10.67 -5.38 -18.39
CA ARG A 129 10.11 -6.57 -19.05
C ARG A 129 8.59 -6.52 -19.16
N GLY A 130 7.88 -5.96 -18.17
CA GLY A 130 6.44 -5.73 -18.22
C GLY A 130 6.08 -4.79 -19.39
N VAL A 131 6.79 -3.66 -19.48
CA VAL A 131 6.62 -2.68 -20.56
C VAL A 131 6.92 -3.31 -21.93
N ASP A 132 8.02 -4.05 -22.06
CA ASP A 132 8.41 -4.69 -23.32
C ASP A 132 7.36 -5.71 -23.80
N ILE A 133 6.86 -6.56 -22.88
CA ILE A 133 5.92 -7.64 -23.24
C ILE A 133 4.51 -7.11 -23.47
N LEU A 134 4.01 -6.23 -22.58
CA LEU A 134 2.62 -5.81 -22.59
C LEU A 134 2.37 -4.61 -23.51
N TYR A 135 3.39 -3.77 -23.69
CA TYR A 135 3.30 -2.51 -24.44
C TYR A 135 4.25 -2.44 -25.65
N ASN A 136 4.96 -3.55 -26.00
CA ASN A 136 5.96 -3.56 -27.07
C ASN A 136 7.05 -2.49 -26.90
N GLY A 137 7.43 -2.19 -25.63
CA GLY A 137 8.42 -1.17 -25.29
C GLY A 137 7.87 0.25 -25.18
N ASP A 138 6.58 0.49 -25.38
CA ASP A 138 5.97 1.81 -25.24
C ASP A 138 5.76 2.17 -23.76
N GLY A 139 6.80 2.72 -23.14
CA GLY A 139 6.77 3.18 -21.76
C GLY A 139 5.78 4.32 -21.52
N LYS A 140 5.58 5.20 -22.53
CA LYS A 140 4.60 6.29 -22.42
C LYS A 140 3.18 5.76 -22.28
N GLN A 141 2.79 4.76 -23.07
CA GLN A 141 1.48 4.13 -22.95
C GLN A 141 1.33 3.44 -21.58
N ALA A 142 2.38 2.76 -21.10
CA ALA A 142 2.37 2.14 -19.78
C ALA A 142 2.13 3.16 -18.65
N VAL A 143 2.74 4.34 -18.73
CA VAL A 143 2.50 5.44 -17.79
C VAL A 143 1.09 6.02 -17.94
N CYS A 144 0.58 6.15 -19.15
CA CYS A 144 -0.82 6.58 -19.36
C CYS A 144 -1.81 5.60 -18.72
N ASP A 145 -1.63 4.30 -18.93
CA ASP A 145 -2.50 3.28 -18.33
C ASP A 145 -2.40 3.26 -16.79
N TYR A 146 -1.22 3.55 -16.23
CA TYR A 146 -1.06 3.74 -14.79
C TYR A 146 -1.93 4.89 -14.27
N PHE A 147 -1.91 6.04 -14.92
CA PHE A 147 -2.75 7.18 -14.52
C PHE A 147 -4.25 6.92 -14.76
N GLU A 148 -4.62 6.18 -15.79
CA GLU A 148 -6.02 5.76 -15.98
C GLU A 148 -6.49 4.83 -14.85
N ALA A 149 -5.64 3.90 -14.40
CA ALA A 149 -5.92 3.07 -13.23
C ALA A 149 -6.07 3.91 -11.94
N GLN A 150 -5.20 4.90 -11.73
CA GLN A 150 -5.30 5.86 -10.62
C GLN A 150 -6.61 6.65 -10.69
N ARG A 151 -6.96 7.18 -11.86
CA ARG A 151 -8.19 7.94 -12.07
C ARG A 151 -9.42 7.09 -11.77
N PHE A 152 -9.46 5.86 -12.30
CA PHE A 152 -10.56 4.93 -12.04
C PHE A 152 -10.71 4.62 -10.55
N MET A 153 -9.60 4.35 -9.86
CA MET A 153 -9.60 4.12 -8.41
C MET A 153 -10.14 5.34 -7.64
N LEU A 154 -9.75 6.56 -8.01
CA LEU A 154 -10.22 7.79 -7.37
C LEU A 154 -11.72 8.06 -7.62
N GLU A 155 -12.22 7.73 -8.82
CA GLU A 155 -13.64 7.94 -9.17
C GLU A 155 -14.58 6.92 -8.52
N HIS A 156 -14.09 5.71 -8.21
CA HIS A 156 -14.95 4.59 -7.81
C HIS A 156 -14.60 4.00 -6.46
N GLY A 157 -13.44 4.34 -5.90
CA GLY A 157 -13.00 3.86 -4.57
C GLY A 157 -13.54 4.73 -3.44
N ASP A 158 -13.49 4.17 -2.22
CA ASP A 158 -13.80 4.90 -0.98
C ASP A 158 -12.68 4.66 0.04
N PHE A 159 -11.75 5.63 0.15
CA PHE A 159 -10.57 5.57 0.99
C PHE A 159 -10.16 6.99 1.45
N ASP A 160 -9.25 7.09 2.43
CA ASP A 160 -8.90 8.36 3.07
C ASP A 160 -7.66 9.02 2.48
N ILE A 161 -6.70 8.23 2.02
CA ILE A 161 -5.39 8.69 1.57
C ILE A 161 -5.09 8.10 0.19
N TRP A 162 -4.69 8.94 -0.74
CA TRP A 162 -4.19 8.52 -2.04
C TRP A 162 -2.70 8.18 -1.94
N GLY A 163 -2.37 6.90 -2.10
CA GLY A 163 -1.00 6.38 -2.02
C GLY A 163 -0.20 6.72 -3.28
N HIS A 164 1.05 7.19 -3.09
CA HIS A 164 2.10 7.41 -4.11
C HIS A 164 1.61 7.53 -5.58
N PRO A 165 0.98 8.65 -5.95
CA PRO A 165 0.39 8.83 -7.28
C PRO A 165 1.41 8.77 -8.43
N ASP A 166 2.69 8.84 -8.12
CA ASP A 166 3.80 8.85 -9.07
C ASP A 166 4.76 7.66 -8.89
N LEU A 167 4.26 6.50 -8.43
CA LEU A 167 5.05 5.30 -8.15
C LEU A 167 5.93 4.86 -9.34
N PHE A 168 5.47 5.07 -10.58
CA PHE A 168 6.26 4.78 -11.79
C PHE A 168 7.61 5.53 -11.82
N ARG A 169 7.75 6.65 -11.08
CA ARG A 169 9.01 7.40 -10.97
C ARG A 169 10.05 6.73 -10.07
N LYS A 170 9.65 5.78 -9.24
CA LYS A 170 10.54 5.07 -8.30
C LYS A 170 11.77 4.49 -8.99
N ARG A 171 11.64 4.08 -10.26
CA ARG A 171 12.71 3.49 -11.07
C ARG A 171 13.13 4.36 -12.27
N ASN A 172 12.73 5.62 -12.31
CA ASN A 172 12.91 6.47 -13.48
C ASN A 172 14.39 6.69 -13.88
N ALA A 173 15.32 6.59 -12.90
CA ALA A 173 16.76 6.65 -13.19
C ALA A 173 17.28 5.38 -13.90
N ASP A 174 16.58 4.25 -13.72
CA ASP A 174 16.97 2.91 -14.19
C ASP A 174 16.19 2.51 -15.45
N LEU A 175 15.09 3.20 -15.74
CA LEU A 175 14.15 2.90 -16.83
C LEU A 175 14.12 4.02 -17.85
N LYS A 176 13.95 3.65 -19.12
CA LYS A 176 13.72 4.60 -20.24
C LYS A 176 12.20 4.69 -20.50
N LEU A 177 11.46 5.21 -19.53
CA LEU A 177 10.02 5.44 -19.65
C LEU A 177 9.72 6.82 -20.24
#